data_da28f2e61fe8525682fb94834503444b
#
_entry.id   da28f2e61fe8525682fb94834503444b
#
_cell.length_a   1.000
_cell.length_b   1.000
_cell.length_c   1.000
_cell.angle_alpha   90.00
_cell.angle_beta   90.00
_cell.angle_gamma   90.00
#
_symmetry.space_group_name_H-M   'P 1'
#
loop_
_entity.id
_entity.type
_entity.pdbx_description
1 polymer ?
#
loop_
_entity_poly.entity_id
_entity_poly.type
_entity_poly.pdbx_seq_one_letter_code
_entity_poly.pdbx_strand_id
1 'polypeptide(L)'
;MDSDATLKQTNVDDIVRKSADDAAETLADGDTRLGFLKKAGLAGGAVVGGGALIGALTPAGAIAKGKGRPPASFGKGDVGILNFALTLEYLEAAFYNEATANQKKSKFIKDGQTQVFLKTVTTDENAHVAFLKKALGSKAIAAPKVDFGSTTSSEASFVKTAVALENTGVHAYSGQALNIASPAYIAAALSIWSIEARHASVAGLLLTGKPSGITPDGPFDTPFTAAEVLKAVKKTGFLQ
;
A
#
# COMPACT_ATOMS: atom_id res chain seq x y z
N MET A 1 -27.42 29.16 28.87
CA MET A 1 -26.29 28.33 29.28
C MET A 1 -25.62 27.90 27.98
N ASP A 2 -24.70 28.76 27.52
CA ASP A 2 -23.95 28.57 26.28
C ASP A 2 -22.78 27.63 26.58
N SER A 3 -22.74 26.48 25.92
CA SER A 3 -21.57 25.64 25.86
C SER A 3 -20.97 25.70 24.44
N ASP A 4 -20.33 26.84 24.17
CA ASP A 4 -19.47 27.01 22.99
C ASP A 4 -18.12 26.31 23.29
N ALA A 5 -18.05 25.02 23.00
CA ALA A 5 -16.80 24.26 22.98
C ALA A 5 -16.13 24.50 21.62
N THR A 6 -15.51 25.67 21.48
CA THR A 6 -14.65 26.00 20.34
C THR A 6 -13.45 25.03 20.37
N LEU A 7 -13.51 23.96 19.61
CA LEU A 7 -12.34 23.16 19.27
C LEU A 7 -11.33 24.09 18.60
N LYS A 8 -10.28 24.48 19.33
CA LYS A 8 -9.15 25.21 18.76
C LYS A 8 -8.61 24.37 17.62
N GLN A 9 -8.83 24.82 16.41
CA GLN A 9 -8.23 24.26 15.21
C GLN A 9 -6.72 24.41 15.36
N THR A 10 -6.05 23.36 15.81
CA THR A 10 -4.60 23.33 15.89
C THR A 10 -4.10 23.38 14.46
N ASN A 11 -3.39 24.45 14.11
CA ASN A 11 -2.89 24.67 12.76
C ASN A 11 -1.93 23.51 12.42
N VAL A 12 -2.20 22.81 11.34
CA VAL A 12 -1.35 21.69 10.86
C VAL A 12 0.08 22.17 10.66
N ASP A 13 0.27 23.42 10.22
CA ASP A 13 1.59 24.03 10.05
C ASP A 13 2.36 24.16 11.38
N ASP A 14 1.66 24.41 12.50
CA ASP A 14 2.29 24.46 13.82
C ASP A 14 2.71 23.08 14.32
N ILE A 15 1.92 22.05 14.00
CA ILE A 15 2.29 20.64 14.30
C ILE A 15 3.52 20.24 13.47
N VAL A 16 3.53 20.57 12.19
CA VAL A 16 4.65 20.25 11.29
C VAL A 16 5.90 21.00 11.71
N ARG A 17 5.81 22.30 12.05
CA ARG A 17 6.93 23.08 12.58
C ARG A 17 7.45 22.48 13.87
N LYS A 18 6.60 22.22 14.84
CA LYS A 18 7.00 21.65 16.12
C LYS A 18 7.70 20.30 15.95
N SER A 19 7.17 19.42 15.09
CA SER A 19 7.80 18.14 14.81
C SER A 19 9.16 18.28 14.09
N ALA A 20 9.32 19.31 13.25
CA ALA A 20 10.58 19.63 12.59
C ALA A 20 11.62 20.20 13.58
N ASP A 21 11.16 21.08 14.49
CA ASP A 21 12.01 21.66 15.53
C ASP A 21 12.43 20.61 16.56
N ASP A 22 11.53 19.74 17.01
CA ASP A 22 11.81 18.60 17.90
C ASP A 22 12.80 17.62 17.24
N ALA A 23 12.68 17.39 15.93
CA ALA A 23 13.61 16.55 15.17
C ALA A 23 14.98 17.22 15.02
N ALA A 24 15.04 18.55 14.83
CA ALA A 24 16.29 19.32 14.74
C ALA A 24 17.00 19.35 16.09
N GLU A 25 16.30 19.51 17.20
CA GLU A 25 16.85 19.49 18.55
C GLU A 25 17.41 18.09 18.89
N THR A 26 16.71 17.01 18.50
CA THR A 26 17.19 15.63 18.66
C THR A 26 18.45 15.35 17.83
N LEU A 27 18.59 16.01 16.66
CA LEU A 27 19.79 15.90 15.81
C LEU A 27 20.97 16.74 16.34
N ALA A 28 20.69 17.84 17.04
CA ALA A 28 21.72 18.70 17.64
C ALA A 28 22.41 18.05 18.85
N ASP A 29 21.76 17.11 19.54
CA ASP A 29 22.29 16.38 20.70
C ASP A 29 23.17 15.17 20.32
N GLY A 30 23.64 15.10 19.07
CA GLY A 30 24.68 14.14 18.62
C GLY A 30 24.23 12.68 18.53
N ASP A 31 22.95 12.39 18.70
CA ASP A 31 22.40 11.06 18.49
C ASP A 31 22.17 10.81 16.99
N THR A 32 23.18 10.28 16.33
CA THR A 32 23.02 9.74 14.98
C THR A 32 22.04 8.55 15.01
N ARG A 33 21.38 8.24 13.87
CA ARG A 33 20.55 7.04 13.71
C ARG A 33 21.23 5.78 14.25
N LEU A 34 22.55 5.73 14.15
CA LEU A 34 23.39 4.65 14.69
C LEU A 34 23.47 4.71 16.22
N GLY A 35 23.49 5.90 16.84
CA GLY A 35 23.43 6.11 18.28
C GLY A 35 22.10 5.68 18.88
N PHE A 36 20.99 6.05 18.23
CA PHE A 36 19.64 5.58 18.60
C PHE A 36 19.54 4.05 18.55
N LEU A 37 20.01 3.42 17.48
CA LEU A 37 20.00 1.96 17.34
C LEU A 37 20.89 1.27 18.38
N LYS A 38 22.03 1.88 18.74
CA LYS A 38 22.90 1.37 19.83
C LYS A 38 22.23 1.49 21.20
N LYS A 39 21.57 2.61 21.50
CA LYS A 39 20.82 2.79 22.75
C LYS A 39 19.62 1.84 22.87
N ALA A 40 18.88 1.63 21.79
CA ALA A 40 17.77 0.68 21.74
C ALA A 40 18.26 -0.78 21.92
N GLY A 41 19.46 -1.12 21.43
CA GLY A 41 20.07 -2.43 21.62
C GLY A 41 20.61 -2.66 23.04
N LEU A 42 21.01 -1.60 23.77
CA LEU A 42 21.56 -1.69 25.11
C LEU A 42 20.49 -1.83 26.22
N ALA A 43 19.26 -1.40 25.94
CA ALA A 43 18.14 -1.53 26.88
C ALA A 43 17.60 -2.97 26.99
N GLY A 44 18.02 -3.88 26.11
CA GLY A 44 17.53 -5.27 26.02
C GLY A 44 18.64 -6.33 26.13
N GLY A 45 19.60 -6.20 27.01
CA GLY A 45 20.53 -7.26 27.45
C GLY A 45 21.20 -8.13 26.37
N ALA A 46 22.55 -8.06 26.33
CA ALA A 46 23.51 -8.97 25.66
C ALA A 46 23.56 -8.95 24.13
N VAL A 47 24.49 -8.15 23.62
CA VAL A 47 24.92 -8.18 22.21
C VAL A 47 25.81 -9.39 21.97
N VAL A 48 25.33 -10.37 21.22
CA VAL A 48 26.17 -11.36 20.56
C VAL A 48 25.98 -11.19 19.05
N GLY A 49 27.02 -10.69 18.37
CA GLY A 49 27.18 -10.72 16.92
C GLY A 49 26.15 -9.94 16.10
N GLY A 50 26.59 -8.92 15.37
CA GLY A 50 25.77 -7.97 14.58
C GLY A 50 24.83 -8.52 13.49
N GLY A 51 24.60 -9.82 13.42
CA GLY A 51 23.64 -10.45 12.51
C GLY A 51 22.34 -10.92 13.18
N ALA A 52 22.35 -11.17 14.49
CA ALA A 52 21.20 -11.77 15.19
C ALA A 52 20.08 -10.77 15.56
N LEU A 53 20.42 -9.47 15.72
CA LEU A 53 19.43 -8.48 16.17
C LEU A 53 18.48 -8.05 15.03
N ILE A 54 18.93 -8.05 13.79
CA ILE A 54 18.06 -7.71 12.65
C ILE A 54 16.99 -8.79 12.47
N GLY A 55 17.34 -10.07 12.70
CA GLY A 55 16.38 -11.18 12.64
C GLY A 55 15.28 -11.14 13.70
N ALA A 56 15.58 -10.55 14.88
CA ALA A 56 14.62 -10.45 15.97
C ALA A 56 13.62 -9.27 15.81
N LEU A 57 13.94 -8.31 14.95
CA LEU A 57 13.10 -7.14 14.65
C LEU A 57 12.27 -7.29 13.37
N THR A 58 12.46 -8.38 12.62
CA THR A 58 11.63 -8.62 11.42
C THR A 58 10.30 -9.21 11.83
N PRO A 59 9.17 -8.63 11.37
CA PRO A 59 7.86 -9.25 11.54
C PRO A 59 7.87 -10.71 11.05
N ALA A 60 7.10 -11.57 11.71
CA ALA A 60 6.91 -12.94 11.26
C ALA A 60 6.40 -12.89 9.80
N GLY A 61 7.08 -13.60 8.89
CA GLY A 61 6.74 -13.60 7.48
C GLY A 61 7.55 -12.65 6.59
N ALA A 62 8.47 -11.85 7.15
CA ALA A 62 9.32 -10.97 6.33
C ALA A 62 10.08 -11.75 5.25
N ILE A 63 9.97 -11.30 4.00
CA ILE A 63 10.64 -11.93 2.85
C ILE A 63 12.09 -11.45 2.81
N ALA A 64 13.04 -12.39 2.85
CA ALA A 64 14.45 -12.07 2.74
C ALA A 64 14.77 -11.47 1.36
N LYS A 65 15.72 -10.50 1.32
CA LYS A 65 16.20 -9.89 0.09
C LYS A 65 16.59 -10.95 -0.96
N GLY A 66 16.13 -10.80 -2.18
CA GLY A 66 16.38 -11.70 -3.29
C GLY A 66 15.42 -12.89 -3.39
N LYS A 67 14.55 -13.09 -2.41
CA LYS A 67 13.51 -14.14 -2.43
C LYS A 67 12.17 -13.59 -2.92
N GLY A 68 11.34 -14.45 -3.48
CA GLY A 68 9.97 -14.11 -3.87
C GLY A 68 9.84 -13.06 -4.98
N ARG A 69 10.89 -12.88 -5.81
CA ARG A 69 10.88 -11.95 -6.95
C ARG A 69 9.86 -12.33 -8.01
N PRO A 70 9.37 -11.37 -8.81
CA PRO A 70 8.54 -11.66 -9.96
C PRO A 70 9.25 -12.55 -10.98
N PRO A 71 8.49 -13.36 -11.75
CA PRO A 71 9.01 -14.11 -12.89
C PRO A 71 9.73 -13.24 -13.91
N ALA A 72 10.70 -13.81 -14.62
CA ALA A 72 11.49 -13.12 -15.64
C ALA A 72 10.66 -12.52 -16.80
N SER A 73 9.43 -12.99 -16.99
CA SER A 73 8.48 -12.42 -17.96
C SER A 73 8.12 -10.95 -17.68
N PHE A 74 8.23 -10.49 -16.43
CA PHE A 74 8.06 -9.08 -16.07
C PHE A 74 9.32 -8.24 -16.34
N GLY A 75 10.45 -8.85 -16.62
CA GLY A 75 11.76 -8.21 -16.77
C GLY A 75 12.74 -8.62 -15.66
N LYS A 76 13.93 -8.00 -15.66
CA LYS A 76 14.99 -8.29 -14.69
C LYS A 76 15.15 -7.14 -13.69
N GLY A 77 15.60 -7.46 -12.48
CA GLY A 77 15.90 -6.48 -11.45
C GLY A 77 14.70 -5.60 -11.11
N ASP A 78 14.95 -4.31 -10.91
CA ASP A 78 13.91 -3.33 -10.55
C ASP A 78 12.85 -3.17 -11.66
N VAL A 79 13.23 -3.30 -12.94
CA VAL A 79 12.27 -3.27 -14.04
C VAL A 79 11.22 -4.37 -13.91
N GLY A 80 11.64 -5.59 -13.53
CA GLY A 80 10.72 -6.70 -13.31
C GLY A 80 9.77 -6.42 -12.14
N ILE A 81 10.26 -5.83 -11.06
CA ILE A 81 9.45 -5.49 -9.89
C ILE A 81 8.45 -4.38 -10.23
N LEU A 82 8.89 -3.32 -10.93
CA LEU A 82 8.02 -2.22 -11.33
C LEU A 82 6.95 -2.67 -12.33
N ASN A 83 7.27 -3.56 -13.25
CA ASN A 83 6.29 -4.14 -14.18
C ASN A 83 5.29 -5.05 -13.47
N PHE A 84 5.74 -5.79 -12.47
CA PHE A 84 4.86 -6.58 -11.63
C PHE A 84 3.88 -5.67 -10.86
N ALA A 85 4.37 -4.60 -10.23
CA ALA A 85 3.52 -3.60 -9.61
C ALA A 85 2.56 -2.99 -10.63
N LEU A 86 3.05 -2.54 -11.79
CA LEU A 86 2.22 -1.96 -12.85
C LEU A 86 1.09 -2.89 -13.31
N THR A 87 1.28 -4.22 -13.25
CA THR A 87 0.19 -5.17 -13.58
C THR A 87 -0.94 -5.11 -12.57
N LEU A 88 -0.62 -4.96 -11.28
CA LEU A 88 -1.61 -4.83 -10.22
C LEU A 88 -2.33 -3.50 -10.34
N GLU A 89 -1.61 -2.41 -10.52
CA GLU A 89 -2.19 -1.09 -10.73
C GLU A 89 -3.10 -1.03 -11.96
N TYR A 90 -2.74 -1.71 -13.05
CA TYR A 90 -3.64 -1.83 -14.21
C TYR A 90 -4.94 -2.55 -13.86
N LEU A 91 -4.86 -3.60 -13.05
CA LEU A 91 -6.04 -4.36 -12.62
C LEU A 91 -6.94 -3.50 -11.74
N GLU A 92 -6.38 -2.79 -10.79
CA GLU A 92 -7.09 -1.91 -9.85
C GLU A 92 -7.68 -0.71 -10.58
N ALA A 93 -6.88 0.01 -11.37
CA ALA A 93 -7.37 1.12 -12.18
C ALA A 93 -8.51 0.70 -13.13
N ALA A 94 -8.40 -0.44 -13.79
CA ALA A 94 -9.47 -0.95 -14.65
C ALA A 94 -10.75 -1.26 -13.88
N PHE A 95 -10.64 -1.90 -12.70
CA PHE A 95 -11.76 -2.21 -11.81
C PHE A 95 -12.50 -0.94 -11.38
N TYR A 96 -11.78 0.06 -10.88
CA TYR A 96 -12.39 1.30 -10.41
C TYR A 96 -12.92 2.17 -11.56
N ASN A 97 -12.29 2.16 -12.72
CA ASN A 97 -12.80 2.84 -13.91
C ASN A 97 -14.11 2.21 -14.36
N GLU A 98 -14.22 0.88 -14.41
CA GLU A 98 -15.45 0.17 -14.75
C GLU A 98 -16.56 0.44 -13.71
N ALA A 99 -16.24 0.34 -12.41
CA ALA A 99 -17.17 0.67 -11.35
C ALA A 99 -17.66 2.12 -11.44
N THR A 100 -16.78 3.07 -11.75
CA THR A 100 -17.15 4.48 -11.97
C THR A 100 -18.10 4.65 -13.16
N ALA A 101 -17.84 3.95 -14.26
CA ALA A 101 -18.72 3.97 -15.43
C ALA A 101 -20.10 3.36 -15.12
N ASN A 102 -20.12 2.25 -14.38
CA ASN A 102 -21.37 1.59 -13.98
C ASN A 102 -22.13 2.41 -12.93
N GLN A 103 -21.44 3.08 -12.00
CA GLN A 103 -22.09 3.99 -11.03
C GLN A 103 -22.79 5.16 -11.74
N LYS A 104 -22.19 5.72 -12.80
CA LYS A 104 -22.84 6.78 -13.59
C LYS A 104 -24.13 6.30 -14.26
N LYS A 105 -24.16 5.05 -14.73
CA LYS A 105 -25.30 4.46 -15.47
C LYS A 105 -26.42 3.99 -14.53
N SER A 106 -26.07 3.20 -13.51
CA SER A 106 -27.02 2.44 -12.69
C SER A 106 -27.17 2.94 -11.27
N LYS A 107 -26.25 3.79 -10.80
CA LYS A 107 -26.17 4.28 -9.41
C LYS A 107 -26.23 3.10 -8.41
N PHE A 108 -25.45 2.05 -8.67
CA PHE A 108 -25.47 0.82 -7.89
C PHE A 108 -24.91 1.00 -6.47
N ILE A 109 -24.01 1.97 -6.25
CA ILE A 109 -23.55 2.36 -4.92
C ILE A 109 -24.49 3.41 -4.36
N LYS A 110 -25.11 3.12 -3.21
CA LYS A 110 -26.06 3.99 -2.52
C LYS A 110 -25.42 4.73 -1.34
N ASP A 111 -24.49 4.09 -0.64
CA ASP A 111 -23.79 4.69 0.48
C ASP A 111 -22.88 5.83 0.05
N GLY A 112 -22.98 6.95 0.76
CA GLY A 112 -22.21 8.16 0.44
C GLY A 112 -20.70 8.00 0.67
N GLN A 113 -20.31 7.25 1.69
CA GLN A 113 -18.89 7.00 1.98
C GLN A 113 -18.26 6.11 0.91
N THR A 114 -18.98 5.08 0.48
CA THR A 114 -18.58 4.19 -0.62
C THR A 114 -18.44 4.96 -1.95
N GLN A 115 -19.32 5.96 -2.20
CA GLN A 115 -19.19 6.82 -3.39
C GLN A 115 -17.94 7.72 -3.32
N VAL A 116 -17.63 8.29 -2.14
CA VAL A 116 -16.41 9.07 -1.92
C VAL A 116 -15.18 8.18 -2.10
N PHE A 117 -15.18 6.98 -1.54
CA PHE A 117 -14.12 5.99 -1.72
C PHE A 117 -13.90 5.69 -3.21
N LEU A 118 -14.94 5.28 -3.94
CA LEU A 118 -14.83 5.01 -5.38
C LEU A 118 -14.20 6.17 -6.16
N LYS A 119 -14.65 7.40 -5.91
CA LYS A 119 -14.14 8.59 -6.60
C LYS A 119 -12.65 8.80 -6.32
N THR A 120 -12.24 8.70 -5.05
CA THR A 120 -10.86 8.92 -4.61
C THR A 120 -9.94 7.87 -5.21
N VAL A 121 -10.24 6.60 -4.96
CA VAL A 121 -9.39 5.49 -5.41
C VAL A 121 -9.29 5.43 -6.93
N THR A 122 -10.39 5.70 -7.66
CA THR A 122 -10.30 5.79 -9.14
C THR A 122 -9.25 6.82 -9.59
N THR A 123 -9.14 7.94 -8.91
CA THR A 123 -8.16 8.98 -9.25
C THR A 123 -6.75 8.52 -8.92
N ASP A 124 -6.56 7.93 -7.75
CA ASP A 124 -5.26 7.53 -7.23
C ASP A 124 -4.67 6.38 -8.05
N GLU A 125 -5.46 5.34 -8.37
CA GLU A 125 -4.99 4.21 -9.18
C GLU A 125 -4.59 4.62 -10.61
N ASN A 126 -5.34 5.53 -11.23
CA ASN A 126 -4.94 6.08 -12.51
C ASN A 126 -3.62 6.88 -12.41
N ALA A 127 -3.37 7.55 -11.29
CA ALA A 127 -2.12 8.27 -11.04
C ALA A 127 -0.96 7.29 -10.79
N HIS A 128 -1.16 6.19 -10.04
CA HIS A 128 -0.18 5.13 -9.84
C HIS A 128 0.24 4.49 -11.17
N VAL A 129 -0.73 4.12 -12.02
CA VAL A 129 -0.46 3.61 -13.39
C VAL A 129 0.38 4.60 -14.19
N ALA A 130 -0.02 5.88 -14.21
CA ALA A 130 0.70 6.91 -14.96
C ALA A 130 2.14 7.09 -14.47
N PHE A 131 2.33 7.07 -13.14
CA PHE A 131 3.63 7.18 -12.50
C PHE A 131 4.55 6.01 -12.86
N LEU A 132 4.08 4.76 -12.71
CA LEU A 132 4.88 3.57 -13.02
C LEU A 132 5.20 3.47 -14.51
N LYS A 133 4.27 3.81 -15.40
CA LYS A 133 4.53 3.90 -16.84
C LYS A 133 5.62 4.92 -17.15
N LYS A 134 5.58 6.09 -16.53
CA LYS A 134 6.61 7.11 -16.69
C LYS A 134 7.97 6.63 -16.20
N ALA A 135 8.02 5.95 -15.05
CA ALA A 135 9.26 5.41 -14.48
C ALA A 135 9.87 4.30 -15.36
N LEU A 136 9.05 3.47 -15.98
CA LEU A 136 9.47 2.36 -16.84
C LEU A 136 9.78 2.81 -18.28
N GLY A 137 9.16 3.88 -18.77
CA GLY A 137 9.29 4.34 -20.14
C GLY A 137 8.93 3.23 -21.16
N SER A 138 9.81 3.00 -22.13
CA SER A 138 9.61 1.94 -23.15
C SER A 138 9.67 0.50 -22.62
N LYS A 139 10.04 0.32 -21.35
CA LYS A 139 10.08 -1.01 -20.68
C LYS A 139 8.76 -1.36 -20.00
N ALA A 140 7.79 -0.45 -19.96
CA ALA A 140 6.48 -0.71 -19.39
C ALA A 140 5.75 -1.79 -20.18
N ILE A 141 5.22 -2.79 -19.48
CA ILE A 141 4.38 -3.82 -20.09
C ILE A 141 3.01 -3.24 -20.49
N ALA A 142 2.34 -3.90 -21.42
CA ALA A 142 0.99 -3.56 -21.78
C ALA A 142 -0.01 -3.92 -20.66
N ALA A 143 -1.12 -3.17 -20.58
CA ALA A 143 -2.21 -3.52 -19.71
C ALA A 143 -2.81 -4.88 -20.10
N PRO A 144 -3.08 -5.75 -19.12
CA PRO A 144 -3.75 -7.02 -19.39
C PRO A 144 -5.20 -6.79 -19.82
N LYS A 145 -5.77 -7.78 -20.50
CA LYS A 145 -7.23 -7.83 -20.69
C LYS A 145 -7.87 -8.31 -19.40
N VAL A 146 -8.96 -7.67 -19.02
CA VAL A 146 -9.67 -7.97 -17.77
C VAL A 146 -11.16 -8.16 -17.99
N ASP A 147 -11.77 -8.94 -17.13
CA ASP A 147 -13.22 -9.10 -17.04
C ASP A 147 -13.60 -9.20 -15.54
N PHE A 148 -14.34 -8.24 -15.06
CA PHE A 148 -14.77 -8.20 -13.66
C PHE A 148 -16.15 -8.82 -13.43
N GLY A 149 -16.81 -9.26 -14.50
CA GLY A 149 -18.12 -9.87 -14.44
C GLY A 149 -19.14 -8.97 -13.73
N SER A 150 -19.81 -9.50 -12.70
CA SER A 150 -20.82 -8.77 -11.93
C SER A 150 -20.25 -8.01 -10.72
N THR A 151 -18.93 -8.02 -10.49
CA THR A 151 -18.36 -7.43 -9.27
C THR A 151 -18.50 -5.91 -9.19
N THR A 152 -18.72 -5.26 -10.33
CA THR A 152 -18.96 -3.81 -10.44
C THR A 152 -20.45 -3.46 -10.62
N SER A 153 -21.36 -4.42 -10.32
CA SER A 153 -22.82 -4.26 -10.54
C SER A 153 -23.62 -4.08 -9.24
N SER A 154 -23.05 -4.38 -8.08
CA SER A 154 -23.66 -4.18 -6.77
C SER A 154 -22.65 -3.63 -5.77
N GLU A 155 -23.12 -2.81 -4.85
CA GLU A 155 -22.28 -2.18 -3.82
C GLU A 155 -21.55 -3.22 -2.96
N ALA A 156 -22.25 -4.25 -2.52
CA ALA A 156 -21.66 -5.31 -1.70
C ALA A 156 -20.54 -6.07 -2.43
N SER A 157 -20.74 -6.41 -3.71
CA SER A 157 -19.72 -7.08 -4.53
C SER A 157 -18.54 -6.16 -4.80
N PHE A 158 -18.81 -4.89 -5.08
CA PHE A 158 -17.79 -3.87 -5.30
C PHE A 158 -16.87 -3.73 -4.08
N VAL A 159 -17.44 -3.48 -2.89
CA VAL A 159 -16.66 -3.30 -1.67
C VAL A 159 -15.85 -4.56 -1.32
N LYS A 160 -16.47 -5.74 -1.45
CA LYS A 160 -15.77 -7.02 -1.22
C LYS A 160 -14.58 -7.20 -2.16
N THR A 161 -14.74 -6.84 -3.44
CA THR A 161 -13.67 -6.95 -4.43
C THR A 161 -12.58 -5.91 -4.18
N ALA A 162 -12.97 -4.67 -3.85
CA ALA A 162 -12.04 -3.62 -3.46
C ALA A 162 -11.13 -4.07 -2.31
N VAL A 163 -11.70 -4.62 -1.22
CA VAL A 163 -10.90 -5.17 -0.11
C VAL A 163 -9.88 -6.20 -0.58
N ALA A 164 -10.25 -7.08 -1.50
CA ALA A 164 -9.34 -8.12 -1.98
C ALA A 164 -8.21 -7.55 -2.85
N LEU A 165 -8.51 -6.58 -3.71
CA LEU A 165 -7.52 -5.95 -4.58
C LEU A 165 -6.54 -5.10 -3.76
N GLU A 166 -7.04 -4.16 -2.96
CA GLU A 166 -6.21 -3.25 -2.15
C GLU A 166 -5.27 -4.00 -1.20
N ASN A 167 -5.77 -5.02 -0.46
CA ASN A 167 -4.89 -5.82 0.38
C ASN A 167 -3.85 -6.59 -0.43
N THR A 168 -4.19 -7.02 -1.65
CA THR A 168 -3.22 -7.67 -2.54
C THR A 168 -2.11 -6.69 -2.95
N GLY A 169 -2.45 -5.43 -3.24
CA GLY A 169 -1.50 -4.34 -3.48
C GLY A 169 -0.57 -4.11 -2.29
N VAL A 170 -1.13 -3.93 -1.08
CA VAL A 170 -0.35 -3.77 0.16
C VAL A 170 0.64 -4.91 0.35
N HIS A 171 0.19 -6.17 0.25
CA HIS A 171 1.04 -7.35 0.41
C HIS A 171 2.11 -7.47 -0.69
N ALA A 172 1.80 -7.03 -1.92
CA ALA A 172 2.74 -7.05 -3.04
C ALA A 172 3.86 -6.03 -2.86
N TYR A 173 3.53 -4.79 -2.53
CA TYR A 173 4.53 -3.74 -2.28
C TYR A 173 5.43 -4.08 -1.10
N SER A 174 4.86 -4.47 0.05
CA SER A 174 5.64 -4.88 1.22
C SER A 174 6.53 -6.09 0.92
N GLY A 175 6.03 -7.06 0.15
CA GLY A 175 6.76 -8.27 -0.23
C GLY A 175 7.93 -8.03 -1.18
N GLN A 176 7.89 -6.98 -2.01
CA GLN A 176 8.95 -6.65 -2.94
C GLN A 176 9.89 -5.54 -2.45
N ALA A 177 9.58 -4.84 -1.36
CA ALA A 177 10.34 -3.69 -0.88
C ALA A 177 11.85 -3.96 -0.74
N LEU A 178 12.24 -5.08 -0.12
CA LEU A 178 13.63 -5.48 0.06
C LEU A 178 14.30 -5.97 -1.22
N ASN A 179 13.55 -6.23 -2.28
CA ASN A 179 14.04 -6.68 -3.56
C ASN A 179 14.42 -5.53 -4.50
N ILE A 180 13.95 -4.31 -4.24
CA ILE A 180 14.29 -3.12 -5.02
C ILE A 180 15.72 -2.70 -4.69
N ALA A 181 16.53 -2.45 -5.73
CA ALA A 181 17.92 -2.05 -5.57
C ALA A 181 18.08 -0.52 -5.57
N SER A 182 17.29 0.20 -6.36
CA SER A 182 17.36 1.66 -6.47
C SER A 182 16.69 2.35 -5.29
N PRO A 183 17.40 3.21 -4.53
CA PRO A 183 16.77 3.99 -3.45
C PRO A 183 15.63 4.88 -3.95
N ALA A 184 15.72 5.42 -5.17
CA ALA A 184 14.65 6.22 -5.76
C ALA A 184 13.38 5.39 -6.01
N TYR A 185 13.52 4.14 -6.46
CA TYR A 185 12.37 3.24 -6.63
C TYR A 185 11.83 2.73 -5.30
N ILE A 186 12.67 2.57 -4.27
CA ILE A 186 12.19 2.28 -2.90
C ILE A 186 11.31 3.43 -2.42
N ALA A 187 11.77 4.68 -2.54
CA ALA A 187 10.99 5.85 -2.12
C ALA A 187 9.66 5.95 -2.88
N ALA A 188 9.69 5.69 -4.19
CA ALA A 188 8.51 5.65 -5.04
C ALA A 188 7.52 4.54 -4.60
N ALA A 189 8.02 3.32 -4.43
CA ALA A 189 7.20 2.18 -3.98
C ALA A 189 6.57 2.43 -2.60
N LEU A 190 7.30 3.03 -1.66
CA LEU A 190 6.78 3.38 -0.34
C LEU A 190 5.70 4.46 -0.41
N SER A 191 5.81 5.42 -1.35
CA SER A 191 4.79 6.45 -1.53
C SER A 191 3.46 5.87 -2.03
N ILE A 192 3.50 4.92 -2.96
CA ILE A 192 2.31 4.18 -3.42
C ILE A 192 1.81 3.27 -2.29
N TRP A 193 2.65 2.40 -1.74
CA TRP A 193 2.28 1.47 -0.68
C TRP A 193 1.53 2.14 0.48
N SER A 194 1.95 3.36 0.86
CA SER A 194 1.29 4.08 1.94
C SER A 194 -0.14 4.53 1.58
N ILE A 195 -0.43 4.72 0.30
CA ILE A 195 -1.77 5.03 -0.21
C ILE A 195 -2.61 3.75 -0.30
N GLU A 196 -2.04 2.66 -0.85
CA GLU A 196 -2.66 1.33 -0.86
C GLU A 196 -3.16 0.90 0.53
N ALA A 197 -2.32 1.08 1.57
CA ALA A 197 -2.70 0.75 2.94
C ALA A 197 -3.89 1.59 3.44
N ARG A 198 -4.02 2.85 2.99
CA ARG A 198 -5.18 3.69 3.30
C ARG A 198 -6.42 3.23 2.55
N HIS A 199 -6.30 2.90 1.26
CA HIS A 199 -7.39 2.35 0.46
C HIS A 199 -7.91 1.06 1.08
N ALA A 200 -7.00 0.11 1.38
CA ALA A 200 -7.33 -1.16 2.03
C ALA A 200 -8.07 -0.97 3.36
N SER A 201 -7.60 -0.03 4.20
CA SER A 201 -8.23 0.29 5.49
C SER A 201 -9.65 0.82 5.32
N VAL A 202 -9.85 1.75 4.40
CA VAL A 202 -11.19 2.31 4.14
C VAL A 202 -12.11 1.25 3.54
N ALA A 203 -11.65 0.49 2.55
CA ALA A 203 -12.42 -0.60 1.95
C ALA A 203 -12.82 -1.65 3.01
N GLY A 204 -11.89 -2.02 3.89
CA GLY A 204 -12.14 -2.96 4.99
C GLY A 204 -13.17 -2.44 6.00
N LEU A 205 -13.11 -1.14 6.32
CA LEU A 205 -14.11 -0.50 7.18
C LEU A 205 -15.49 -0.47 6.50
N LEU A 206 -15.56 -0.13 5.21
CA LEU A 206 -16.81 -0.16 4.44
C LEU A 206 -17.41 -1.56 4.37
N LEU A 207 -16.56 -2.60 4.26
CA LEU A 207 -17.02 -3.98 4.21
C LEU A 207 -17.58 -4.47 5.55
N THR A 208 -16.88 -4.15 6.65
CA THR A 208 -17.17 -4.78 7.95
C THR A 208 -17.97 -3.90 8.89
N GLY A 209 -17.93 -2.58 8.71
CA GLY A 209 -18.46 -1.60 9.67
C GLY A 209 -17.77 -1.65 11.04
N LYS A 210 -16.59 -2.30 11.15
CA LYS A 210 -15.91 -2.58 12.43
C LYS A 210 -14.44 -2.17 12.38
N PRO A 211 -13.83 -1.83 13.53
CA PRO A 211 -12.39 -1.53 13.62
C PRO A 211 -11.49 -2.65 13.05
N SER A 212 -11.90 -3.92 13.13
CA SER A 212 -11.16 -5.05 12.56
C SER A 212 -11.00 -5.00 11.04
N GLY A 213 -11.78 -4.20 10.33
CA GLY A 213 -11.59 -3.97 8.90
C GLY A 213 -10.45 -3.02 8.58
N ILE A 214 -10.01 -2.20 9.55
CA ILE A 214 -8.96 -1.20 9.34
C ILE A 214 -7.58 -1.86 9.18
N THR A 215 -7.29 -2.89 9.98
CA THR A 215 -6.05 -3.65 9.96
C THR A 215 -6.35 -5.15 9.97
N PRO A 216 -6.75 -5.75 8.84
CA PRO A 216 -7.22 -7.14 8.81
C PRO A 216 -6.14 -8.14 9.24
N ASP A 217 -4.89 -7.84 8.98
CA ASP A 217 -3.74 -8.67 9.39
C ASP A 217 -3.22 -8.36 10.81
N GLY A 218 -3.87 -7.42 11.52
CA GLY A 218 -3.42 -6.96 12.83
C GLY A 218 -2.44 -5.79 12.75
N PRO A 219 -1.47 -5.69 13.70
CA PRO A 219 -0.56 -4.53 13.79
C PRO A 219 0.56 -4.53 12.73
N PHE A 220 0.70 -5.59 11.95
CA PHE A 220 1.72 -5.74 10.90
C PHE A 220 1.11 -6.41 9.68
N ASP A 221 1.29 -5.79 8.50
CA ASP A 221 0.89 -6.39 7.23
C ASP A 221 1.75 -7.60 6.88
N THR A 222 1.15 -8.58 6.21
CA THR A 222 1.82 -9.80 5.76
C THR A 222 2.43 -9.59 4.37
N PRO A 223 3.76 -9.57 4.21
CA PRO A 223 4.37 -9.45 2.89
C PRO A 223 4.20 -10.73 2.08
N PHE A 224 3.77 -10.62 0.82
CA PHE A 224 3.63 -11.76 -0.08
C PHE A 224 4.76 -11.81 -1.11
N THR A 225 5.19 -13.02 -1.44
CA THR A 225 6.01 -13.27 -2.62
C THR A 225 5.23 -12.96 -3.89
N ALA A 226 5.92 -12.65 -4.99
CA ALA A 226 5.23 -12.43 -6.26
C ALA A 226 4.41 -13.67 -6.71
N ALA A 227 4.84 -14.88 -6.37
CA ALA A 227 4.10 -16.10 -6.66
C ALA A 227 2.76 -16.18 -5.89
N GLU A 228 2.75 -15.77 -4.61
CA GLU A 228 1.52 -15.71 -3.80
C GLU A 228 0.56 -14.67 -4.32
N VAL A 229 1.06 -13.46 -4.65
CA VAL A 229 0.26 -12.40 -5.27
C VAL A 229 -0.34 -12.84 -6.59
N LEU A 230 0.47 -13.42 -7.50
CA LEU A 230 -0.02 -13.91 -8.79
C LEU A 230 -1.06 -15.03 -8.63
N LYS A 231 -0.89 -15.88 -7.61
CA LYS A 231 -1.88 -16.91 -7.27
C LYS A 231 -3.19 -16.27 -6.78
N ALA A 232 -3.11 -15.23 -5.94
CA ALA A 232 -4.29 -14.49 -5.47
C ALA A 232 -5.01 -13.82 -6.64
N VAL A 233 -4.29 -13.10 -7.51
CA VAL A 233 -4.85 -12.48 -8.72
C VAL A 233 -5.48 -13.51 -9.65
N LYS A 234 -4.80 -14.64 -9.90
CA LYS A 234 -5.35 -15.73 -10.75
C LYS A 234 -6.65 -16.29 -10.17
N LYS A 235 -6.76 -16.37 -8.84
CA LYS A 235 -7.97 -16.88 -8.16
C LYS A 235 -9.18 -15.98 -8.37
N THR A 236 -9.00 -14.69 -8.64
CA THR A 236 -10.12 -13.77 -8.95
C THR A 236 -10.79 -14.10 -10.28
N GLY A 237 -10.06 -14.68 -11.22
CA GLY A 237 -10.52 -14.94 -12.59
C GLY A 237 -10.61 -13.68 -13.46
N PHE A 238 -10.12 -12.55 -13.00
CA PHE A 238 -10.26 -11.26 -13.72
C PHE A 238 -9.32 -11.11 -14.91
N LEU A 239 -8.17 -11.75 -14.90
CA LEU A 239 -7.22 -11.72 -16.04
C LEU A 239 -7.66 -12.71 -17.12
N GLN A 240 -7.71 -12.23 -18.39
CA GLN A 240 -8.08 -12.98 -19.57
C GLN A 240 -6.84 -13.49 -20.33
#